data_56f3a397b882e00a511b638a263bf689
#
_entry.id   56f3a397b882e00a511b638a263bf689
#
_cell.length_a   1.000
_cell.length_b   1.000
_cell.length_c   1.000
_cell.angle_alpha   90.00
_cell.angle_beta   90.00
_cell.angle_gamma   90.00
#
_symmetry.space_group_name_H-M   'P 1'
#
loop_
_entity.id
_entity.type
_entity.pdbx_description
1 polymer ?
#
loop_
_entity_poly.entity_id
_entity_poly.type
_entity_poly.pdbx_seq_one_letter_code
_entity_poly.pdbx_strand_id
1 'polypeptide(L)'
;MAAKKEISGFIKLQIKGGQANPAPPVGPALGQRGVNIMEFCKAFNDKTKSLAGKPVPVEITVYKDKKFDFKIKSPPASFFIREAAKLKSGSKEPGRNIVASITKKQAEEIAKQKMDDLNAIDLEQAVKIISGSARSMGIEVKE
;
A
#
# COMPACT_ATOMS: atom_id res chain seq x y z
N MET A 1 22.51 2.58 -26.61
CA MET A 1 21.70 1.47 -26.06
C MET A 1 21.86 1.46 -24.55
N ALA A 2 20.79 1.71 -23.81
CA ALA A 2 20.85 1.57 -22.36
C ALA A 2 21.09 0.09 -22.02
N ALA A 3 22.21 -0.21 -21.37
CA ALA A 3 22.49 -1.55 -20.90
C ALA A 3 21.32 -2.00 -20.00
N LYS A 4 20.66 -3.09 -20.36
CA LYS A 4 19.65 -3.71 -19.52
C LYS A 4 20.33 -4.08 -18.19
N LYS A 5 20.06 -3.30 -17.15
CA LYS A 5 20.53 -3.64 -15.81
C LYS A 5 19.92 -4.96 -15.42
N GLU A 6 20.74 -5.93 -15.08
CA GLU A 6 20.27 -7.24 -14.63
C GLU A 6 19.63 -7.11 -13.24
N ILE A 7 18.37 -7.53 -13.13
CA ILE A 7 17.61 -7.48 -11.90
C ILE A 7 18.07 -8.63 -11.00
N SER A 8 18.50 -8.32 -9.78
CA SER A 8 18.84 -9.31 -8.76
C SER A 8 17.58 -9.82 -8.02
N GLY A 9 16.59 -8.97 -7.84
CA GLY A 9 15.35 -9.34 -7.20
C GLY A 9 14.44 -8.17 -6.90
N PHE A 10 13.28 -8.48 -6.36
CA PHE A 10 12.27 -7.52 -5.95
C PHE A 10 12.04 -7.61 -4.44
N ILE A 11 11.78 -6.46 -3.82
CA ILE A 11 11.40 -6.36 -2.42
C ILE A 11 10.09 -5.58 -2.37
N LYS A 12 9.12 -6.08 -1.64
CA LYS A 12 7.84 -5.39 -1.39
C LYS A 12 7.72 -5.12 0.10
N LEU A 13 7.57 -3.84 0.44
CA LEU A 13 7.44 -3.38 1.81
C LEU A 13 6.26 -2.43 1.95
N GLN A 14 5.76 -2.32 3.16
CA GLN A 14 4.76 -1.34 3.54
C GLN A 14 5.32 -0.50 4.69
N ILE A 15 5.55 0.78 4.42
CA ILE A 15 6.21 1.70 5.35
C ILE A 15 5.33 2.93 5.52
N LYS A 16 5.29 3.48 6.72
CA LYS A 16 4.60 4.75 6.95
C LYS A 16 5.30 5.89 6.21
N GLY A 17 4.54 6.68 5.48
CA GLY A 17 5.06 7.81 4.71
C GLY A 17 5.86 8.78 5.58
N GLY A 18 7.03 9.20 5.10
CA GLY A 18 7.92 10.10 5.81
C GLY A 18 8.62 9.53 7.05
N GLN A 19 8.41 8.26 7.37
CA GLN A 19 8.92 7.61 8.59
C GLN A 19 9.79 6.37 8.30
N ALA A 20 10.35 6.25 7.12
CA ALA A 20 11.28 5.17 6.83
C ALA A 20 12.56 5.33 7.65
N ASN A 21 12.98 4.27 8.31
CA ASN A 21 14.20 4.20 9.10
C ASN A 21 14.86 2.82 8.97
N PRO A 22 16.11 2.65 9.40
CA PRO A 22 16.81 1.37 9.32
C PRO A 22 16.26 0.26 10.22
N ALA A 23 15.32 0.58 11.11
CA ALA A 23 14.70 -0.42 11.99
C ALA A 23 13.83 -1.41 11.19
N PRO A 24 13.57 -2.62 11.72
CA PRO A 24 12.64 -3.55 11.07
C PRO A 24 11.30 -2.88 10.71
N PRO A 25 10.70 -3.19 9.55
CA PRO A 25 11.07 -4.25 8.60
C PRO A 25 12.05 -3.83 7.49
N VAL A 26 12.43 -2.55 7.42
CA VAL A 26 13.23 -1.99 6.31
C VAL A 26 14.66 -2.51 6.29
N GLY A 27 15.34 -2.43 7.43
CA GLY A 27 16.75 -2.81 7.56
C GLY A 27 17.04 -4.24 7.11
N PRO A 28 16.41 -5.26 7.71
CA PRO A 28 16.64 -6.65 7.33
C PRO A 28 16.30 -6.96 5.88
N ALA A 29 15.21 -6.41 5.35
CA ALA A 29 14.77 -6.66 3.98
C ALA A 29 15.75 -6.12 2.94
N LEU A 30 16.26 -4.91 3.13
CA LEU A 30 17.24 -4.27 2.25
C LEU A 30 18.66 -4.82 2.49
N GLY A 31 19.01 -5.09 3.73
CA GLY A 31 20.32 -5.62 4.11
C GLY A 31 20.61 -6.97 3.49
N GLN A 32 19.64 -7.86 3.39
CA GLN A 32 19.78 -9.16 2.72
C GLN A 32 20.15 -9.05 1.24
N ARG A 33 19.78 -7.95 0.60
CA ARG A 33 20.06 -7.69 -0.82
C ARG A 33 21.26 -6.78 -1.03
N GLY A 34 21.90 -6.32 0.06
CA GLY A 34 23.08 -5.44 -0.01
C GLY A 34 22.79 -4.02 -0.50
N VAL A 35 21.57 -3.55 -0.36
CA VAL A 35 21.12 -2.19 -0.73
C VAL A 35 21.49 -1.20 0.38
N ASN A 36 21.85 0.04 0.00
CA ASN A 36 22.10 1.11 0.94
C ASN A 36 20.80 1.58 1.61
N ILE A 37 20.61 1.18 2.86
CA ILE A 37 19.40 1.44 3.63
C ILE A 37 19.18 2.95 3.85
N MET A 38 20.21 3.70 4.17
CA MET A 38 20.11 5.13 4.46
C MET A 38 19.71 5.93 3.23
N GLU A 39 20.25 5.60 2.07
CA GLU A 39 19.91 6.23 0.80
C GLU A 39 18.45 5.98 0.42
N PHE A 40 18.00 4.74 0.58
CA PHE A 40 16.60 4.38 0.39
C PHE A 40 15.68 5.17 1.33
N CYS A 41 15.98 5.20 2.62
CA CYS A 41 15.16 5.90 3.61
C CYS A 41 15.02 7.39 3.28
N LYS A 42 16.11 8.06 2.91
CA LYS A 42 16.08 9.48 2.49
C LYS A 42 15.20 9.68 1.26
N ALA A 43 15.43 8.91 0.20
CA ALA A 43 14.68 9.01 -1.04
C ALA A 43 13.18 8.71 -0.85
N PHE A 44 12.86 7.69 -0.07
CA PHE A 44 11.48 7.34 0.27
C PHE A 44 10.81 8.45 1.08
N ASN A 45 11.44 8.94 2.13
CA ASN A 45 10.89 10.00 2.96
C ASN A 45 10.64 11.29 2.16
N ASP A 46 11.54 11.65 1.26
CA ASP A 46 11.37 12.82 0.40
C ASP A 46 10.18 12.68 -0.55
N LYS A 47 9.98 11.51 -1.13
CA LYS A 47 8.84 11.26 -2.03
C LYS A 47 7.51 11.07 -1.32
N THR A 48 7.52 10.69 -0.06
CA THR A 48 6.29 10.39 0.71
C THR A 48 5.92 11.47 1.73
N LYS A 49 6.52 12.65 1.66
CA LYS A 49 6.18 13.78 2.56
C LYS A 49 4.69 14.12 2.55
N SER A 50 4.05 14.06 1.39
CA SER A 50 2.61 14.30 1.24
C SER A 50 1.71 13.21 1.83
N LEU A 51 2.28 12.02 2.06
CA LEU A 51 1.58 10.85 2.59
C LEU A 51 2.01 10.53 4.02
N ALA A 52 2.53 11.52 4.75
CA ALA A 52 3.02 11.35 6.12
C ALA A 52 1.96 10.71 7.03
N GLY A 53 2.38 9.69 7.77
CA GLY A 53 1.53 8.95 8.70
C GLY A 53 0.62 7.89 8.06
N LYS A 54 0.49 7.85 6.73
CA LYS A 54 -0.26 6.80 6.03
C LYS A 54 0.65 5.63 5.66
N PRO A 55 0.17 4.38 5.74
CA PRO A 55 0.95 3.25 5.26
C PRO A 55 1.09 3.31 3.74
N VAL A 56 2.31 3.30 3.25
CA VAL A 56 2.62 3.39 1.82
C VAL A 56 3.29 2.10 1.38
N PRO A 57 2.68 1.34 0.47
CA PRO A 57 3.33 0.20 -0.15
C PRO A 57 4.42 0.67 -1.09
N VAL A 58 5.56 0.04 -1.04
CA VAL A 58 6.69 0.31 -1.93
C VAL A 58 7.20 -0.98 -2.56
N GLU A 59 7.43 -0.94 -3.84
CA GLU A 59 8.04 -2.01 -4.62
C GLU A 59 9.45 -1.59 -5.00
N ILE A 60 10.46 -2.32 -4.52
CA ILE A 60 11.86 -2.03 -4.73
C ILE A 60 12.43 -3.05 -5.70
N THR A 61 13.03 -2.58 -6.77
CA THR A 61 13.77 -3.42 -7.71
C THR A 61 15.25 -3.28 -7.41
N VAL A 62 15.91 -4.39 -7.10
CA VAL A 62 17.35 -4.44 -6.81
C VAL A 62 18.08 -5.00 -8.01
N TYR A 63 19.15 -4.33 -8.41
CA TYR A 63 20.03 -4.73 -9.50
C TYR A 63 21.29 -5.43 -8.98
N LYS A 64 21.97 -6.19 -9.85
CA LYS A 64 23.23 -6.90 -9.50
C LYS A 64 24.35 -5.95 -9.07
N ASP A 65 24.35 -4.72 -9.55
CA ASP A 65 25.30 -3.67 -9.19
C ASP A 65 25.02 -3.01 -7.82
N LYS A 66 24.13 -3.60 -7.02
CA LYS A 66 23.65 -3.10 -5.72
C LYS A 66 22.90 -1.76 -5.79
N LYS A 67 22.56 -1.30 -6.98
CA LYS A 67 21.66 -0.18 -7.17
C LYS A 67 20.23 -0.63 -7.03
N PHE A 68 19.35 0.32 -6.74
CA PHE A 68 17.92 0.06 -6.59
C PHE A 68 17.08 1.15 -7.25
N ASP A 69 15.92 0.76 -7.72
CA ASP A 69 14.83 1.66 -8.07
C ASP A 69 13.60 1.27 -7.25
N PHE A 70 12.76 2.22 -6.93
CA PHE A 70 11.54 1.94 -6.19
C PHE A 70 10.33 2.67 -6.76
N LYS A 71 9.19 2.01 -6.67
CA LYS A 71 7.89 2.54 -7.06
C LYS A 71 6.98 2.61 -5.83
N ILE A 72 6.43 3.77 -5.59
CA ILE A 72 5.47 4.02 -4.52
C ILE A 72 4.07 3.78 -5.08
N LYS A 73 3.26 3.05 -4.33
CA LYS A 73 1.84 2.82 -4.62
C LYS A 73 0.96 3.60 -3.66
N SER A 74 -0.32 3.73 -4.00
CA SER A 74 -1.29 4.33 -3.10
C SER A 74 -1.47 3.50 -1.83
N PRO A 75 -1.89 4.10 -0.69
CA PRO A 75 -2.14 3.36 0.53
C PRO A 75 -3.06 2.15 0.31
N PRO A 76 -2.95 1.07 1.14
CA PRO A 76 -3.78 -0.12 0.98
C PRO A 76 -5.27 0.19 1.07
N ALA A 77 -6.10 -0.52 0.32
CA ALA A 77 -7.55 -0.39 0.40
C ALA A 77 -8.08 -0.61 1.82
N SER A 78 -7.49 -1.53 2.56
CA SER A 78 -7.84 -1.79 3.97
C SER A 78 -7.65 -0.58 4.88
N PHE A 79 -6.65 0.24 4.61
CA PHE A 79 -6.44 1.49 5.35
C PHE A 79 -7.58 2.48 5.11
N PHE A 80 -7.92 2.74 3.86
CA PHE A 80 -9.02 3.64 3.50
C PHE A 80 -10.38 3.16 4.04
N ILE A 81 -10.63 1.86 3.98
CA ILE A 81 -11.88 1.27 4.49
C ILE A 81 -11.98 1.46 6.01
N ARG A 82 -10.90 1.21 6.75
CA ARG A 82 -10.87 1.43 8.20
C ARG A 82 -11.04 2.90 8.57
N GLU A 83 -10.42 3.79 7.82
CA GLU A 83 -10.56 5.24 8.01
C GLU A 83 -12.00 5.70 7.76
N ALA A 84 -12.64 5.25 6.68
CA ALA A 84 -14.02 5.55 6.37
C ALA A 84 -15.01 5.00 7.41
N ALA A 85 -14.74 3.80 7.92
CA ALA A 85 -15.53 3.16 8.98
C ALA A 85 -15.19 3.66 10.40
N LYS A 86 -14.16 4.50 10.54
CA LYS A 86 -13.64 5.01 11.84
C LYS A 86 -13.23 3.89 12.79
N LEU A 87 -12.64 2.82 12.27
CA LEU A 87 -12.18 1.66 13.03
C LEU A 87 -10.67 1.62 13.16
N LYS A 88 -10.20 1.12 14.30
CA LYS A 88 -8.77 0.82 14.49
C LYS A 88 -8.34 -0.48 13.81
N SER A 89 -9.23 -1.46 13.77
CA SER A 89 -8.99 -2.77 13.13
C SER A 89 -10.29 -3.33 12.57
N GLY A 90 -10.18 -4.28 11.63
CA GLY A 90 -11.33 -5.01 11.12
C GLY A 90 -11.87 -6.04 12.12
N SER A 91 -12.90 -6.80 11.70
CA SER A 91 -13.48 -7.87 12.50
C SER A 91 -12.47 -8.98 12.79
N LYS A 92 -12.57 -9.59 13.96
CA LYS A 92 -11.84 -10.81 14.31
C LYS A 92 -12.41 -12.04 13.59
N GLU A 93 -13.69 -12.00 13.27
CA GLU A 93 -14.43 -13.07 12.58
C GLU A 93 -15.18 -12.52 11.36
N PRO A 94 -14.45 -12.18 10.27
CA PRO A 94 -15.08 -11.68 9.06
C PRO A 94 -16.04 -12.73 8.47
N GLY A 95 -17.20 -12.26 8.02
CA GLY A 95 -18.25 -13.15 7.49
C GLY A 95 -19.23 -13.67 8.54
N ARG A 96 -18.88 -13.61 9.82
CA ARG A 96 -19.80 -13.91 10.94
C ARG A 96 -20.23 -12.65 11.67
N ASN A 97 -19.28 -11.80 12.01
CA ASN A 97 -19.53 -10.57 12.74
C ASN A 97 -19.20 -9.35 11.87
N ILE A 98 -20.22 -8.55 11.60
CA ILE A 98 -20.09 -7.25 10.94
C ILE A 98 -19.85 -6.20 12.04
N VAL A 99 -18.69 -5.54 12.01
CA VAL A 99 -18.30 -4.56 13.04
C VAL A 99 -18.64 -3.13 12.68
N ALA A 100 -18.82 -2.84 11.40
CA ALA A 100 -19.18 -1.52 10.89
C ALA A 100 -19.80 -1.60 9.50
N SER A 101 -20.26 -0.46 9.02
CA SER A 101 -20.72 -0.30 7.64
C SER A 101 -20.18 0.99 7.05
N ILE A 102 -19.96 1.01 5.75
CA ILE A 102 -19.65 2.19 4.96
C ILE A 102 -20.71 2.39 3.90
N THR A 103 -20.86 3.62 3.43
CA THR A 103 -21.81 3.92 2.35
C THR A 103 -21.17 3.63 0.98
N LYS A 104 -22.02 3.41 -0.03
CA LYS A 104 -21.56 3.27 -1.42
C LYS A 104 -20.75 4.46 -1.89
N LYS A 105 -21.14 5.68 -1.48
CA LYS A 105 -20.37 6.92 -1.79
C LYS A 105 -18.96 6.88 -1.23
N GLN A 106 -18.79 6.41 0.01
CA GLN A 106 -17.46 6.25 0.61
C GLN A 106 -16.63 5.21 -0.14
N ALA A 107 -17.24 4.10 -0.58
CA ALA A 107 -16.57 3.12 -1.41
C ALA A 107 -16.16 3.68 -2.78
N GLU A 108 -16.98 4.53 -3.39
CA GLU A 108 -16.64 5.24 -4.64
C GLU A 108 -15.47 6.20 -4.47
N GLU A 109 -15.42 6.95 -3.38
CA GLU A 109 -14.30 7.85 -3.07
C GLU A 109 -12.99 7.08 -2.89
N ILE A 110 -13.02 5.97 -2.17
CA ILE A 110 -11.87 5.07 -2.02
C ILE A 110 -11.43 4.51 -3.38
N ALA A 111 -12.37 4.06 -4.18
CA ALA A 111 -12.10 3.55 -5.52
C ALA A 111 -11.44 4.59 -6.43
N LYS A 112 -11.93 5.83 -6.40
CA LYS A 112 -11.33 6.95 -7.15
C LYS A 112 -9.88 7.22 -6.76
N GLN A 113 -9.59 7.22 -5.46
CA GLN A 113 -8.23 7.44 -4.96
C GLN A 113 -7.27 6.31 -5.33
N LYS A 114 -7.79 5.12 -5.56
CA LYS A 114 -6.98 3.93 -5.84
C LYS A 114 -7.04 3.46 -7.29
N MET A 115 -7.74 4.18 -8.18
CA MET A 115 -7.92 3.80 -9.59
C MET A 115 -6.61 3.52 -10.33
N ASP A 116 -5.56 4.30 -10.05
CA ASP A 116 -4.26 4.15 -10.70
C ASP A 116 -3.59 2.80 -10.38
N ASP A 117 -3.89 2.21 -9.23
CA ASP A 117 -3.33 0.93 -8.78
C ASP A 117 -4.27 -0.26 -9.04
N LEU A 118 -5.51 0.01 -9.43
CA LEU A 118 -6.50 -1.02 -9.74
C LEU A 118 -6.49 -1.38 -11.22
N ASN A 119 -6.83 -2.62 -11.52
CA ASN A 119 -7.04 -3.10 -12.89
C ASN A 119 -8.48 -2.96 -13.38
N ALA A 120 -9.30 -2.20 -12.66
CA ALA A 120 -10.68 -1.94 -13.05
C ALA A 120 -10.74 -0.99 -14.26
N ILE A 121 -11.64 -1.28 -15.20
CA ILE A 121 -11.83 -0.48 -16.41
C ILE A 121 -12.63 0.79 -16.09
N ASP A 122 -13.62 0.67 -15.23
CA ASP A 122 -14.50 1.76 -14.81
C ASP A 122 -14.66 1.84 -13.28
N LEU A 123 -15.28 2.92 -12.83
CA LEU A 123 -15.50 3.17 -11.41
C LEU A 123 -16.40 2.12 -10.76
N GLU A 124 -17.41 1.63 -11.46
CA GLU A 124 -18.34 0.64 -10.92
C GLU A 124 -17.64 -0.68 -10.58
N GLN A 125 -16.74 -1.13 -11.45
CA GLN A 125 -15.92 -2.31 -11.18
C GLN A 125 -14.94 -2.08 -10.03
N ALA A 126 -14.35 -0.90 -9.94
CA ALA A 126 -13.49 -0.52 -8.82
C ALA A 126 -14.25 -0.54 -7.50
N VAL A 127 -15.49 -0.06 -7.47
CA VAL A 127 -16.36 -0.12 -6.26
C VAL A 127 -16.63 -1.57 -5.86
N LYS A 128 -16.85 -2.47 -6.80
CA LYS A 128 -17.01 -3.90 -6.49
C LYS A 128 -15.77 -4.51 -5.84
N ILE A 129 -14.58 -4.15 -6.32
CA ILE A 129 -13.30 -4.58 -5.73
C ILE A 129 -13.18 -4.08 -4.29
N ILE A 130 -13.45 -2.81 -4.05
CA ILE A 130 -13.40 -2.21 -2.70
C ILE A 130 -14.45 -2.83 -1.78
N SER A 131 -15.66 -3.07 -2.28
CA SER A 131 -16.73 -3.73 -1.51
C SER A 131 -16.35 -5.14 -1.09
N GLY A 132 -15.71 -5.91 -1.97
CA GLY A 132 -15.18 -7.23 -1.64
C GLY A 132 -14.11 -7.18 -0.56
N SER A 133 -13.21 -6.22 -0.62
CA SER A 133 -12.18 -5.99 0.42
C SER A 133 -12.83 -5.62 1.77
N ALA A 134 -13.83 -4.76 1.77
CA ALA A 134 -14.57 -4.38 2.97
C ALA A 134 -15.29 -5.59 3.59
N ARG A 135 -15.92 -6.40 2.78
CA ARG A 135 -16.59 -7.63 3.22
C ARG A 135 -15.60 -8.59 3.88
N SER A 136 -14.40 -8.73 3.34
CA SER A 136 -13.35 -9.57 3.93
C SER A 136 -12.86 -9.06 5.28
N MET A 137 -13.09 -7.81 5.59
CA MET A 137 -12.74 -7.16 6.86
C MET A 137 -13.90 -7.16 7.87
N GLY A 138 -15.05 -7.71 7.53
CA GLY A 138 -16.26 -7.64 8.36
C GLY A 138 -16.95 -6.28 8.33
N ILE A 139 -16.83 -5.54 7.24
CA ILE A 139 -17.44 -4.24 7.02
C ILE A 139 -18.44 -4.36 5.87
N GLU A 140 -19.68 -3.96 6.11
CA GLU A 140 -20.75 -3.98 5.11
C GLU A 140 -20.75 -2.68 4.31
N VAL A 141 -20.99 -2.77 3.00
CA VAL A 141 -21.23 -1.60 2.14
C VAL A 141 -22.72 -1.44 1.95
N LYS A 142 -23.28 -0.34 2.42
CA LYS A 142 -24.70 0.02 2.29
C LYS A 142 -24.90 1.03 1.16
N GLU A 143 -26.04 0.97 0.50
CA GLU A 143 -26.44 1.94 -0.51
C GLU A 143 -26.62 3.36 0.03
#